data_c5d3609a7376349e8d99fc33864fc59f
#
_entry.id   c5d3609a7376349e8d99fc33864fc59f
#
_cell.length_a   1.000
_cell.length_b   1.000
_cell.length_c   1.000
_cell.angle_alpha   90.00
_cell.angle_beta   90.00
_cell.angle_gamma   90.00
#
_symmetry.space_group_name_H-M   'P 1'
#
loop_
_entity.id
_entity.type
_entity.pdbx_description
1 polymer ?
#
loop_
_entity_poly.entity_id
_entity_poly.type
_entity_poly.pdbx_seq_one_letter_code
_entity_poly.pdbx_strand_id
1 'polypeptide(L)'
;DALPIYTDPAECTRVRHEVAIPIFDKRDERLDTLTDESVDVYYSCILCQAFSPSHVCVVTPERLGLCGAVSWLDAKATHQLDPNGPCQVITKERPIDENLGSYEDVDEAVQKFSQGALEHVTLYSIMQDPMTSCGCFECICGIEPFSNGVVIANREYAGMTPLGMTFPEMASMTGGGVQTPGFMGHGKHFISSKKFMKAEGGIERIVWMPKELKEFVAERLNKTAQELYGIENFTDMIGDETVATDPEALVEYLTEKGHPALAMDPMM
;
A
#
# COMPACT_ATOMS: atom_id res chain seq x y z
N ASP A 1 18.15 -25.88 -14.45
CA ASP A 1 16.78 -26.15 -14.87
C ASP A 1 16.19 -24.82 -15.37
N ALA A 2 15.52 -24.85 -16.55
CA ALA A 2 14.85 -23.66 -17.07
C ALA A 2 13.58 -23.37 -16.26
N LEU A 3 13.40 -22.11 -15.83
CA LEU A 3 12.14 -21.71 -15.21
C LEU A 3 11.05 -21.66 -16.29
N PRO A 4 9.82 -22.13 -15.99
CA PRO A 4 8.72 -22.02 -16.92
C PRO A 4 8.35 -20.53 -17.13
N ILE A 5 8.15 -20.15 -18.39
CA ILE A 5 7.69 -18.82 -18.77
C ILE A 5 6.28 -18.96 -19.34
N TYR A 6 5.32 -18.34 -18.69
CA TYR A 6 3.92 -18.30 -19.12
C TYR A 6 3.68 -17.05 -19.96
N THR A 7 3.13 -17.22 -21.16
CA THR A 7 2.85 -16.11 -22.12
C THR A 7 1.38 -16.02 -22.51
N ASP A 8 0.63 -17.10 -22.31
CA ASP A 8 -0.82 -17.09 -22.55
C ASP A 8 -1.52 -16.38 -21.39
N PRO A 9 -2.38 -15.36 -21.65
CA PRO A 9 -3.03 -14.58 -20.60
C PRO A 9 -3.92 -15.41 -19.67
N ALA A 10 -4.63 -16.41 -20.18
CA ALA A 10 -5.49 -17.27 -19.37
C ALA A 10 -4.66 -18.15 -18.45
N GLU A 11 -3.55 -18.71 -18.95
CA GLU A 11 -2.63 -19.51 -18.16
C GLU A 11 -1.90 -18.66 -17.11
N CYS A 12 -1.50 -17.43 -17.45
CA CYS A 12 -0.93 -16.47 -16.48
C CYS A 12 -1.92 -16.18 -15.34
N THR A 13 -3.19 -15.95 -15.69
CA THR A 13 -4.26 -15.70 -14.70
C THR A 13 -4.47 -16.94 -13.82
N ARG A 14 -4.56 -18.13 -14.41
CA ARG A 14 -4.71 -19.37 -13.67
C ARG A 14 -3.56 -19.60 -12.69
N VAL A 15 -2.31 -19.52 -13.16
CA VAL A 15 -1.12 -19.71 -12.30
C VAL A 15 -1.05 -18.67 -11.20
N ARG A 16 -1.43 -17.42 -11.50
CA ARG A 16 -1.51 -16.36 -10.48
C ARG A 16 -2.49 -16.73 -9.37
N HIS A 17 -3.72 -17.10 -9.70
CA HIS A 17 -4.77 -17.37 -8.72
C HIS A 17 -4.61 -18.71 -8.01
N GLU A 18 -4.23 -19.77 -8.72
CA GLU A 18 -4.17 -21.13 -8.16
C GLU A 18 -2.84 -21.43 -7.46
N VAL A 19 -1.76 -20.73 -7.81
CA VAL A 19 -0.42 -21.03 -7.30
C VAL A 19 0.19 -19.85 -6.57
N ALA A 20 0.31 -18.66 -7.22
CA ALA A 20 1.08 -17.56 -6.65
C ALA A 20 0.37 -16.92 -5.46
N ILE A 21 -0.92 -16.58 -5.57
CA ILE A 21 -1.68 -15.95 -4.49
C ILE A 21 -1.69 -16.80 -3.22
N PRO A 22 -2.03 -18.12 -3.24
CA PRO A 22 -1.96 -18.94 -2.04
C PRO A 22 -0.58 -19.03 -1.38
N ILE A 23 0.48 -18.93 -2.18
CA ILE A 23 1.85 -18.89 -1.64
C ILE A 23 2.12 -17.55 -0.96
N PHE A 24 1.68 -16.44 -1.56
CA PHE A 24 1.83 -15.12 -0.98
C PHE A 24 1.01 -14.96 0.29
N ASP A 25 -0.23 -15.41 0.32
CA ASP A 25 -1.08 -15.38 1.51
C ASP A 25 -0.41 -16.14 2.67
N LYS A 26 0.05 -17.37 2.41
CA LYS A 26 0.76 -18.18 3.40
C LYS A 26 2.11 -17.57 3.84
N ARG A 27 2.78 -16.80 2.99
CA ARG A 27 3.95 -16.01 3.36
C ARG A 27 3.54 -14.87 4.27
N ASP A 28 2.47 -14.15 3.93
CA ASP A 28 2.02 -12.94 4.61
C ASP A 28 1.51 -13.24 6.03
N GLU A 29 0.91 -14.42 6.26
CA GLU A 29 0.59 -14.93 7.61
C GLU A 29 1.80 -14.91 8.55
N ARG A 30 3.02 -15.13 8.03
CA ARG A 30 4.26 -15.08 8.84
C ARG A 30 4.69 -13.67 9.22
N LEU A 31 4.14 -12.65 8.56
CA LEU A 31 4.38 -11.25 8.87
C LEU A 31 3.47 -10.74 10.00
N ASP A 32 2.37 -11.43 10.30
CA ASP A 32 1.36 -10.97 11.26
C ASP A 32 1.90 -10.75 12.68
N THR A 33 3.04 -11.38 13.00
CA THR A 33 3.73 -11.20 14.30
C THR A 33 4.85 -10.17 14.25
N LEU A 34 5.14 -9.61 13.08
CA LEU A 34 6.21 -8.64 12.89
C LEU A 34 5.61 -7.24 12.70
N THR A 35 6.21 -6.27 13.36
CA THR A 35 5.89 -4.85 13.18
C THR A 35 7.14 -4.08 12.77
N ASP A 36 6.96 -2.89 12.27
CA ASP A 36 8.08 -2.03 11.89
C ASP A 36 8.99 -1.70 13.09
N GLU A 37 8.44 -1.69 14.31
CA GLU A 37 9.19 -1.53 15.55
C GLU A 37 9.95 -2.79 15.98
N SER A 38 9.50 -3.97 15.55
CA SER A 38 10.09 -5.26 15.96
C SER A 38 11.38 -5.62 15.23
N VAL A 39 11.78 -4.81 14.23
CA VAL A 39 12.97 -5.06 13.43
C VAL A 39 13.93 -3.87 13.49
N ASP A 40 15.23 -4.13 13.40
CA ASP A 40 16.27 -3.10 13.44
C ASP A 40 16.55 -2.47 12.07
N VAL A 41 16.15 -3.15 10.99
CA VAL A 41 16.44 -2.73 9.61
C VAL A 41 15.25 -2.96 8.69
N TYR A 42 15.15 -2.11 7.67
CA TYR A 42 14.33 -2.28 6.49
C TYR A 42 15.19 -2.77 5.31
N TYR A 43 14.58 -3.00 4.17
CA TYR A 43 15.30 -3.38 2.95
C TYR A 43 14.84 -2.55 1.76
N SER A 44 15.76 -2.20 0.86
CA SER A 44 15.38 -1.76 -0.47
C SER A 44 14.91 -2.94 -1.32
N CYS A 45 14.11 -2.66 -2.36
CA CYS A 45 13.89 -3.58 -3.47
C CYS A 45 13.96 -2.79 -4.78
N ILE A 46 14.90 -3.17 -5.66
CA ILE A 46 15.15 -2.52 -6.95
C ILE A 46 14.92 -3.47 -8.14
N LEU A 47 14.20 -4.58 -7.94
CA LEU A 47 13.93 -5.55 -9.01
C LEU A 47 13.22 -4.95 -10.23
N CYS A 48 12.43 -3.89 -10.03
CA CYS A 48 11.71 -3.20 -11.10
C CYS A 48 12.57 -2.29 -11.97
N GLN A 49 13.84 -2.06 -11.64
CA GLN A 49 14.72 -1.14 -12.38
C GLN A 49 15.02 -1.60 -13.82
N ALA A 50 14.73 -2.86 -14.16
CA ALA A 50 14.74 -3.30 -15.55
C ALA A 50 13.69 -2.58 -16.42
N PHE A 51 12.60 -2.06 -15.82
CA PHE A 51 11.52 -1.34 -16.51
C PHE A 51 11.51 0.14 -16.16
N SER A 52 11.80 0.48 -14.93
CA SER A 52 11.80 1.84 -14.38
C SER A 52 13.09 2.06 -13.62
N PRO A 53 14.14 2.62 -14.25
CA PRO A 53 15.50 2.68 -13.70
C PRO A 53 15.62 3.40 -12.36
N SER A 54 14.73 4.35 -12.08
CA SER A 54 14.72 5.12 -10.83
C SER A 54 13.78 4.54 -9.76
N HIS A 55 13.11 3.41 -10.04
CA HIS A 55 12.19 2.83 -9.07
C HIS A 55 12.93 2.16 -7.90
N VAL A 56 12.51 2.46 -6.69
CA VAL A 56 12.94 1.77 -5.46
C VAL A 56 11.75 1.61 -4.53
N CYS A 57 11.60 0.42 -3.93
CA CYS A 57 10.71 0.22 -2.79
C CYS A 57 11.53 0.19 -1.50
N VAL A 58 10.99 0.76 -0.44
CA VAL A 58 11.40 0.48 0.94
C VAL A 58 10.45 -0.58 1.47
N VAL A 59 10.99 -1.74 1.84
CA VAL A 59 10.24 -2.90 2.28
C VAL A 59 10.40 -3.06 3.79
N THR A 60 9.29 -2.97 4.50
CA THR A 60 9.21 -3.16 5.94
C THR A 60 8.33 -4.37 6.29
N PRO A 61 8.28 -4.85 7.53
CA PRO A 61 7.35 -5.90 7.93
C PRO A 61 5.89 -5.59 7.61
N GLU A 62 5.44 -4.35 7.81
CA GLU A 62 4.06 -3.92 7.60
C GLU A 62 3.80 -3.39 6.19
N ARG A 63 4.86 -3.01 5.46
CA ARG A 63 4.76 -2.49 4.10
C ARG A 63 5.62 -3.33 3.15
N LEU A 64 4.99 -4.23 2.43
CA LEU A 64 5.62 -5.03 1.39
C LEU A 64 6.05 -4.15 0.21
N GLY A 65 6.86 -4.70 -0.68
CA GLY A 65 7.05 -4.11 -2.00
C GLY A 65 5.68 -3.79 -2.61
N LEU A 66 5.54 -2.67 -3.29
CA LEU A 66 4.25 -2.13 -3.77
C LEU A 66 3.49 -3.10 -4.68
N CYS A 67 4.19 -4.01 -5.33
CA CYS A 67 3.63 -5.08 -6.17
C CYS A 67 3.03 -6.26 -5.38
N GLY A 68 3.20 -6.31 -4.06
CA GLY A 68 2.82 -7.43 -3.20
C GLY A 68 3.72 -8.67 -3.29
N ALA A 69 4.71 -8.69 -4.21
CA ALA A 69 5.51 -9.88 -4.47
C ALA A 69 6.73 -10.06 -3.56
N VAL A 70 7.21 -8.98 -2.93
CA VAL A 70 8.41 -9.02 -2.08
C VAL A 70 8.04 -8.54 -0.68
N SER A 71 8.10 -9.45 0.29
CA SER A 71 7.94 -9.14 1.71
C SER A 71 9.28 -8.80 2.36
N TRP A 72 9.24 -8.32 3.61
CA TRP A 72 10.44 -8.10 4.41
C TRP A 72 11.26 -9.40 4.60
N LEU A 73 10.58 -10.54 4.76
CA LEU A 73 11.23 -11.86 4.88
C LEU A 73 11.94 -12.24 3.57
N ASP A 74 11.31 -11.97 2.42
CA ASP A 74 11.90 -12.24 1.11
C ASP A 74 13.11 -11.35 0.85
N ALA A 75 12.99 -10.04 1.18
CA ALA A 75 14.09 -9.09 1.02
C ALA A 75 15.27 -9.44 1.92
N LYS A 76 15.00 -9.84 3.18
CA LYS A 76 16.01 -10.34 4.12
C LYS A 76 16.73 -11.57 3.58
N ALA A 77 15.99 -12.57 3.10
CA ALA A 77 16.56 -13.79 2.53
C ALA A 77 17.38 -13.49 1.26
N THR A 78 16.87 -12.62 0.39
CA THR A 78 17.58 -12.19 -0.82
C THR A 78 18.90 -11.52 -0.48
N HIS A 79 18.90 -10.60 0.50
CA HIS A 79 20.13 -9.96 0.96
C HIS A 79 21.12 -10.94 1.56
N GLN A 80 20.67 -11.93 2.33
CA GLN A 80 21.53 -12.97 2.90
C GLN A 80 22.22 -13.83 1.83
N LEU A 81 21.52 -14.11 0.72
CA LEU A 81 22.05 -14.88 -0.40
C LEU A 81 22.98 -14.05 -1.28
N ASP A 82 22.64 -12.79 -1.51
CA ASP A 82 23.43 -11.85 -2.31
C ASP A 82 23.43 -10.47 -1.65
N PRO A 83 24.43 -10.17 -0.81
CA PRO A 83 24.53 -8.87 -0.14
C PRO A 83 24.71 -7.67 -1.09
N ASN A 84 25.09 -7.89 -2.34
CA ASN A 84 25.21 -6.86 -3.37
C ASN A 84 24.03 -6.88 -4.37
N GLY A 85 23.06 -7.73 -4.13
CA GLY A 85 21.88 -7.94 -4.98
C GLY A 85 20.83 -6.85 -4.85
N PRO A 86 19.61 -7.11 -5.34
CA PRO A 86 18.56 -6.10 -5.45
C PRO A 86 17.94 -5.67 -4.12
N CYS A 87 18.19 -6.39 -3.03
CA CYS A 87 17.68 -6.05 -1.70
C CYS A 87 18.83 -5.67 -0.78
N GLN A 88 18.96 -4.39 -0.46
CA GLN A 88 20.01 -3.86 0.40
C GLN A 88 19.43 -3.45 1.75
N VAL A 89 20.22 -3.60 2.82
CA VAL A 89 19.85 -3.14 4.17
C VAL A 89 19.68 -1.62 4.19
N ILE A 90 18.63 -1.18 4.85
CA ILE A 90 18.37 0.21 5.21
C ILE A 90 18.24 0.26 6.72
N THR A 91 19.14 0.96 7.40
CA THR A 91 19.01 1.22 8.83
C THR A 91 17.86 2.19 9.10
N LYS A 92 17.43 2.30 10.36
CA LYS A 92 16.43 3.27 10.79
C LYS A 92 16.86 3.96 12.09
N GLU A 93 18.16 4.19 12.20
CA GLU A 93 18.78 4.72 13.41
C GLU A 93 18.62 6.24 13.55
N ARG A 94 18.31 6.93 12.43
CA ARG A 94 18.18 8.39 12.37
C ARG A 94 16.76 8.82 12.02
N PRO A 95 15.80 8.73 12.98
CA PRO A 95 14.43 9.19 12.74
C PRO A 95 14.37 10.71 12.61
N ILE A 96 13.61 11.19 11.60
CA ILE A 96 13.25 12.60 11.43
C ILE A 96 11.87 12.83 12.05
N ASP A 97 10.89 12.01 11.66
CA ASP A 97 9.52 12.01 12.18
C ASP A 97 8.93 10.59 12.12
N GLU A 98 8.78 9.98 13.30
CA GLU A 98 8.26 8.61 13.42
C GLU A 98 6.76 8.51 13.09
N ASN A 99 6.01 9.61 13.17
CA ASN A 99 4.60 9.61 12.79
C ASN A 99 4.44 9.55 11.28
N LEU A 100 5.29 10.26 10.55
CA LEU A 100 5.37 10.20 9.10
C LEU A 100 6.07 8.93 8.58
N GLY A 101 6.83 8.24 9.44
CA GLY A 101 7.75 7.19 9.00
C GLY A 101 8.90 7.76 8.16
N SER A 102 9.43 8.91 8.58
CA SER A 102 10.52 9.61 7.91
C SER A 102 11.83 9.35 8.66
N TYR A 103 12.86 8.94 7.93
CA TYR A 103 14.19 8.60 8.44
C TYR A 103 15.27 9.07 7.47
N GLU A 104 16.36 9.69 7.97
CA GLU A 104 17.49 10.06 7.13
C GLU A 104 18.10 8.85 6.40
N ASP A 105 18.17 7.70 7.07
CA ASP A 105 18.67 6.47 6.47
C ASP A 105 17.83 5.97 5.28
N VAL A 106 16.51 6.16 5.36
CA VAL A 106 15.59 5.85 4.27
C VAL A 106 15.81 6.81 3.11
N ASP A 107 15.93 8.11 3.39
CA ASP A 107 16.16 9.15 2.38
C ASP A 107 17.48 8.92 1.63
N GLU A 108 18.57 8.63 2.35
CA GLU A 108 19.85 8.27 1.73
C GLU A 108 19.74 7.04 0.82
N ALA A 109 19.00 6.02 1.27
CA ALA A 109 18.79 4.81 0.49
C ALA A 109 17.94 5.07 -0.76
N VAL A 110 16.83 5.80 -0.64
CA VAL A 110 15.97 6.08 -1.79
C VAL A 110 16.67 7.01 -2.78
N GLN A 111 17.40 8.03 -2.32
CA GLN A 111 18.20 8.89 -3.18
C GLN A 111 19.24 8.10 -3.97
N LYS A 112 19.99 7.24 -3.28
CA LYS A 112 21.01 6.38 -3.90
C LYS A 112 20.40 5.44 -4.95
N PHE A 113 19.36 4.69 -4.57
CA PHE A 113 18.81 3.64 -5.42
C PHE A 113 17.86 4.17 -6.50
N SER A 114 17.25 5.35 -6.30
CA SER A 114 16.49 6.03 -7.36
C SER A 114 17.37 6.82 -8.33
N GLN A 115 18.68 6.81 -8.13
CA GLN A 115 19.64 7.60 -8.92
C GLN A 115 19.38 9.12 -8.81
N GLY A 116 18.92 9.57 -7.63
CA GLY A 116 18.59 10.96 -7.35
C GLY A 116 17.21 11.42 -7.82
N ALA A 117 16.36 10.52 -8.29
CA ALA A 117 15.00 10.86 -8.68
C ALA A 117 14.06 11.13 -7.47
N LEU A 118 14.38 10.55 -6.32
CA LEU A 118 13.69 10.77 -5.05
C LEU A 118 14.70 11.27 -4.03
N GLU A 119 14.36 12.34 -3.32
CA GLU A 119 15.18 12.90 -2.25
C GLU A 119 14.65 12.47 -0.87
N HIS A 120 13.33 12.48 -0.71
CA HIS A 120 12.63 12.16 0.54
C HIS A 120 11.47 11.21 0.28
N VAL A 121 11.24 10.30 1.22
CA VAL A 121 10.07 9.40 1.23
C VAL A 121 9.57 9.23 2.65
N THR A 122 8.27 9.41 2.85
CA THR A 122 7.60 9.00 4.07
C THR A 122 6.91 7.65 3.89
N LEU A 123 6.95 6.81 4.91
CA LEU A 123 6.40 5.47 4.83
C LEU A 123 4.92 5.42 5.24
N TYR A 124 4.44 6.42 6.01
CA TYR A 124 3.13 6.39 6.67
C TYR A 124 2.25 7.61 6.35
N SER A 125 2.62 8.43 5.35
CA SER A 125 1.83 9.57 4.90
C SER A 125 1.42 9.43 3.43
N ILE A 126 0.22 9.89 3.11
CA ILE A 126 -0.25 10.07 1.73
C ILE A 126 -0.06 11.51 1.25
N MET A 127 0.13 12.45 2.18
CA MET A 127 0.23 13.88 1.85
C MET A 127 1.67 14.34 1.69
N GLN A 128 2.58 13.86 2.55
CA GLN A 128 3.96 14.35 2.58
C GLN A 128 4.88 13.29 1.99
N ASP A 129 5.53 13.61 0.89
CA ASP A 129 6.53 12.79 0.19
C ASP A 129 6.13 11.30 0.09
N PRO A 130 4.89 10.98 -0.40
CA PRO A 130 4.42 9.61 -0.43
C PRO A 130 5.31 8.74 -1.31
N MET A 131 5.49 7.47 -0.90
CA MET A 131 6.27 6.54 -1.69
C MET A 131 5.62 6.32 -3.06
N THR A 132 6.44 6.42 -4.10
CA THR A 132 6.00 6.28 -5.50
C THR A 132 6.47 4.98 -6.11
N SER A 133 5.99 4.70 -7.31
CA SER A 133 6.22 3.44 -8.00
C SER A 133 6.34 3.63 -9.52
N CYS A 134 6.82 2.58 -10.18
CA CYS A 134 6.72 2.45 -11.64
C CYS A 134 5.28 2.20 -12.15
N GLY A 135 4.28 2.14 -11.26
CA GLY A 135 2.88 1.81 -11.59
C GLY A 135 2.52 0.32 -11.39
N CYS A 136 3.44 -0.50 -10.87
CA CYS A 136 3.21 -1.94 -10.67
C CYS A 136 2.63 -2.30 -9.29
N PHE A 137 2.06 -1.36 -8.56
CA PHE A 137 1.43 -1.62 -7.26
C PHE A 137 0.15 -2.46 -7.38
N GLU A 138 -0.20 -3.15 -6.29
CA GLU A 138 -1.46 -3.91 -6.22
C GLU A 138 -2.67 -3.00 -6.08
N CYS A 139 -2.52 -1.94 -5.27
CA CYS A 139 -3.56 -0.97 -4.95
C CYS A 139 -3.02 0.45 -5.08
N ILE A 140 -3.91 1.37 -5.33
CA ILE A 140 -3.69 2.80 -5.21
C ILE A 140 -4.79 3.41 -4.35
N CYS A 141 -4.43 4.29 -3.44
CA CYS A 141 -5.39 5.13 -2.74
C CYS A 141 -5.29 6.58 -3.18
N GLY A 142 -6.44 7.26 -3.14
CA GLY A 142 -6.57 8.69 -3.42
C GLY A 142 -7.48 9.35 -2.41
N ILE A 143 -7.18 10.60 -2.01
CA ILE A 143 -8.02 11.37 -1.08
C ILE A 143 -9.33 11.75 -1.78
N GLU A 144 -10.44 11.49 -1.10
CA GLU A 144 -11.77 11.95 -1.46
C GLU A 144 -12.19 13.07 -0.48
N PRO A 145 -12.20 14.34 -0.95
CA PRO A 145 -12.31 15.49 -0.05
C PRO A 145 -13.68 15.62 0.65
N PHE A 146 -14.77 15.22 -0.02
CA PHE A 146 -16.13 15.38 0.53
C PHE A 146 -16.42 14.44 1.70
N SER A 147 -15.86 13.24 1.66
CA SER A 147 -15.93 12.26 2.74
C SER A 147 -14.81 12.39 3.76
N ASN A 148 -13.83 13.26 3.50
CA ASN A 148 -12.64 13.44 4.33
C ASN A 148 -11.88 12.12 4.55
N GLY A 149 -11.86 11.29 3.51
CA GLY A 149 -11.30 9.94 3.56
C GLY A 149 -10.50 9.57 2.33
N VAL A 150 -10.16 8.29 2.21
CA VAL A 150 -9.47 7.76 1.05
C VAL A 150 -10.27 6.66 0.38
N VAL A 151 -10.26 6.71 -0.93
CA VAL A 151 -10.77 5.69 -1.84
C VAL A 151 -9.60 4.82 -2.26
N ILE A 152 -9.73 3.50 -2.14
CA ILE A 152 -8.74 2.52 -2.56
C ILE A 152 -9.26 1.78 -3.77
N ALA A 153 -8.46 1.64 -4.81
CA ALA A 153 -8.73 0.76 -5.93
C ALA A 153 -7.59 -0.25 -6.11
N ASN A 154 -7.93 -1.49 -6.44
CA ASN A 154 -6.94 -2.51 -6.80
C ASN A 154 -6.92 -2.73 -8.32
N ARG A 155 -5.82 -3.30 -8.82
CA ARG A 155 -5.60 -3.47 -10.27
C ARG A 155 -6.64 -4.36 -10.96
N GLU A 156 -7.32 -5.20 -10.22
CA GLU A 156 -8.37 -6.10 -10.71
C GLU A 156 -9.70 -5.36 -10.90
N TYR A 157 -9.90 -4.21 -10.27
CA TYR A 157 -11.12 -3.43 -10.40
C TYR A 157 -11.11 -2.57 -11.65
N ALA A 158 -12.03 -2.85 -12.57
CA ALA A 158 -12.14 -2.14 -13.84
C ALA A 158 -13.18 -1.00 -13.84
N GLY A 159 -13.89 -0.82 -12.71
CA GLY A 159 -14.95 0.19 -12.60
C GLY A 159 -14.44 1.60 -12.29
N MET A 160 -15.39 2.54 -12.27
CA MET A 160 -15.16 3.91 -11.81
C MET A 160 -15.22 3.95 -10.28
N THR A 161 -14.31 4.67 -9.66
CA THR A 161 -14.32 4.94 -8.22
C THR A 161 -15.11 6.22 -7.91
N PRO A 162 -15.48 6.47 -6.65
CA PRO A 162 -16.09 7.76 -6.25
C PRO A 162 -15.23 8.99 -6.52
N LEU A 163 -13.92 8.83 -6.78
CA LEU A 163 -13.06 9.92 -7.25
C LEU A 163 -13.33 10.33 -8.72
N GLY A 164 -14.24 9.64 -9.43
CA GLY A 164 -14.43 9.81 -10.86
C GLY A 164 -13.24 9.32 -11.70
N MET A 165 -12.42 8.44 -11.14
CA MET A 165 -11.21 7.88 -11.75
C MET A 165 -11.25 6.35 -11.72
N THR A 166 -10.75 5.73 -12.76
CA THR A 166 -10.45 4.30 -12.81
C THR A 166 -9.10 4.00 -12.15
N PHE A 167 -8.81 2.73 -11.85
CA PHE A 167 -7.49 2.34 -11.34
C PHE A 167 -6.32 2.82 -12.20
N PRO A 168 -6.32 2.68 -13.54
CA PRO A 168 -5.23 3.21 -14.38
C PRO A 168 -5.07 4.73 -14.30
N GLU A 169 -6.16 5.49 -14.20
CA GLU A 169 -6.12 6.95 -14.07
C GLU A 169 -5.54 7.36 -12.71
N MET A 170 -5.98 6.73 -11.61
CA MET A 170 -5.38 6.93 -10.29
C MET A 170 -3.89 6.55 -10.30
N ALA A 171 -3.54 5.41 -10.89
CA ALA A 171 -2.17 4.93 -10.99
C ALA A 171 -1.26 5.91 -11.77
N SER A 172 -1.80 6.60 -12.76
CA SER A 172 -1.06 7.60 -13.54
C SER A 172 -0.63 8.82 -12.70
N MET A 173 -1.31 9.10 -11.59
CA MET A 173 -0.97 10.21 -10.70
C MET A 173 0.38 10.04 -10.00
N THR A 174 0.83 8.79 -9.81
CA THR A 174 2.11 8.48 -9.16
C THR A 174 3.05 7.67 -10.05
N GLY A 175 2.62 7.35 -11.26
CA GLY A 175 3.41 6.56 -12.20
C GLY A 175 4.71 7.24 -12.60
N GLY A 176 5.78 6.42 -12.83
CA GLY A 176 7.08 6.95 -13.22
C GLY A 176 7.88 7.61 -12.10
N GLY A 177 7.49 7.43 -10.84
CA GLY A 177 8.20 7.98 -9.69
C GLY A 177 7.78 9.39 -9.30
N VAL A 178 6.64 9.88 -9.77
CA VAL A 178 6.10 11.19 -9.39
C VAL A 178 5.46 11.10 -7.99
N GLN A 179 5.89 11.96 -7.07
CA GLN A 179 5.26 12.12 -5.75
C GLN A 179 4.10 13.11 -5.89
N THR A 180 2.88 12.61 -5.76
CA THR A 180 1.67 13.42 -5.85
C THR A 180 0.95 13.38 -4.49
N PRO A 181 0.98 14.46 -3.70
CA PRO A 181 0.22 14.53 -2.46
C PRO A 181 -1.24 14.15 -2.68
N GLY A 182 -1.76 13.30 -1.81
CA GLY A 182 -3.12 12.79 -1.93
C GLY A 182 -3.26 11.49 -2.72
N PHE A 183 -2.18 10.95 -3.32
CA PHE A 183 -2.16 9.64 -3.98
C PHE A 183 -0.99 8.79 -3.51
N MET A 184 -1.25 7.52 -3.19
CA MET A 184 -0.20 6.59 -2.76
C MET A 184 -0.45 5.18 -3.29
N GLY A 185 0.53 4.64 -4.03
CA GLY A 185 0.52 3.22 -4.43
C GLY A 185 0.99 2.31 -3.28
N HIS A 186 0.35 1.15 -3.14
CA HIS A 186 0.69 0.21 -2.06
C HIS A 186 0.28 -1.24 -2.39
N GLY A 187 0.75 -2.19 -1.58
CA GLY A 187 0.28 -3.57 -1.60
C GLY A 187 -1.01 -3.76 -0.79
N LYS A 188 -1.74 -4.84 -1.04
CA LYS A 188 -2.99 -5.18 -0.33
C LYS A 188 -2.77 -5.35 1.19
N HIS A 189 -1.62 -5.95 1.57
CA HIS A 189 -1.30 -6.19 2.97
C HIS A 189 -1.24 -4.89 3.80
N PHE A 190 -0.74 -3.80 3.21
CA PHE A 190 -0.59 -2.51 3.91
C PHE A 190 -1.92 -1.89 4.34
N ILE A 191 -3.04 -2.17 3.64
CA ILE A 191 -4.38 -1.63 3.98
C ILE A 191 -4.77 -1.92 5.44
N SER A 192 -4.40 -3.10 5.94
CA SER A 192 -4.74 -3.54 7.30
C SER A 192 -3.65 -3.22 8.34
N SER A 193 -2.58 -2.52 7.95
CA SER A 193 -1.50 -2.15 8.86
C SER A 193 -1.91 -0.99 9.77
N LYS A 194 -1.40 -1.02 11.02
CA LYS A 194 -1.48 0.11 11.96
C LYS A 194 -0.73 1.35 11.46
N LYS A 195 0.08 1.21 10.43
CA LYS A 195 0.87 2.26 9.78
C LYS A 195 0.21 2.85 8.54
N PHE A 196 -0.86 2.23 8.03
CA PHE A 196 -1.56 2.74 6.86
C PHE A 196 -2.06 4.16 7.12
N MET A 197 -1.47 5.13 6.41
CA MET A 197 -1.79 6.57 6.55
C MET A 197 -1.80 7.07 8.02
N LYS A 198 -0.89 6.55 8.84
CA LYS A 198 -0.82 6.89 10.27
C LYS A 198 -0.76 8.41 10.50
N ALA A 199 -0.05 9.12 9.66
CA ALA A 199 0.12 10.57 9.77
C ALA A 199 -1.20 11.35 9.58
N GLU A 200 -2.12 10.82 8.79
CA GLU A 200 -3.41 11.46 8.49
C GLU A 200 -4.59 10.88 9.30
N GLY A 201 -4.32 9.98 10.24
CA GLY A 201 -5.35 9.40 11.12
C GLY A 201 -5.60 7.90 10.91
N GLY A 202 -4.84 7.25 10.04
CA GLY A 202 -4.83 5.79 9.92
C GLY A 202 -6.00 5.21 9.14
N ILE A 203 -6.29 3.94 9.43
CA ILE A 203 -7.31 3.16 8.69
C ILE A 203 -8.74 3.74 8.83
N GLU A 204 -9.03 4.55 9.84
CA GLU A 204 -10.33 5.24 9.97
C GLU A 204 -10.63 6.20 8.80
N ARG A 205 -9.63 6.52 7.99
CA ARG A 205 -9.78 7.29 6.75
C ARG A 205 -10.22 6.48 5.55
N ILE A 206 -10.28 5.14 5.63
CA ILE A 206 -10.67 4.29 4.50
C ILE A 206 -12.19 4.35 4.35
N VAL A 207 -12.68 5.05 3.33
CA VAL A 207 -14.11 5.28 3.11
C VAL A 207 -14.70 4.41 2.00
N TRP A 208 -13.88 3.93 1.08
CA TRP A 208 -14.35 3.13 -0.04
C TRP A 208 -13.27 2.20 -0.59
N MET A 209 -13.66 1.00 -0.98
CA MET A 209 -12.85 0.09 -1.79
C MET A 209 -13.75 -0.90 -2.53
N PRO A 210 -13.30 -1.50 -3.66
CA PRO A 210 -14.06 -2.54 -4.34
C PRO A 210 -14.44 -3.68 -3.41
N LYS A 211 -15.63 -4.22 -3.60
CA LYS A 211 -16.19 -5.27 -2.75
C LYS A 211 -15.26 -6.48 -2.60
N GLU A 212 -14.67 -6.95 -3.70
CA GLU A 212 -13.73 -8.08 -3.66
C GLU A 212 -12.50 -7.77 -2.79
N LEU A 213 -11.95 -6.55 -2.90
CA LEU A 213 -10.83 -6.12 -2.06
C LEU A 213 -11.25 -6.02 -0.59
N LYS A 214 -12.44 -5.46 -0.34
CA LYS A 214 -13.02 -5.34 1.01
C LYS A 214 -13.16 -6.70 1.69
N GLU A 215 -13.72 -7.68 0.97
CA GLU A 215 -13.84 -9.06 1.45
C GLU A 215 -12.46 -9.70 1.72
N PHE A 216 -11.48 -9.46 0.86
CA PHE A 216 -10.12 -9.98 1.01
C PHE A 216 -9.41 -9.45 2.28
N VAL A 217 -9.56 -8.18 2.60
CA VAL A 217 -8.88 -7.56 3.75
C VAL A 217 -9.70 -7.60 5.05
N ALA A 218 -10.97 -8.03 4.99
CA ALA A 218 -11.94 -7.85 6.07
C ALA A 218 -11.48 -8.37 7.43
N GLU A 219 -10.98 -9.59 7.50
CA GLU A 219 -10.55 -10.20 8.77
C GLU A 219 -9.45 -9.37 9.44
N ARG A 220 -8.40 -9.04 8.70
CA ARG A 220 -7.25 -8.28 9.22
C ARG A 220 -7.61 -6.83 9.50
N LEU A 221 -8.37 -6.20 8.61
CA LEU A 221 -8.77 -4.80 8.78
C LEU A 221 -9.70 -4.60 9.98
N ASN A 222 -10.68 -5.47 10.16
CA ASN A 222 -11.57 -5.45 11.32
C ASN A 222 -10.81 -5.70 12.63
N LYS A 223 -9.85 -6.63 12.63
CA LYS A 223 -8.98 -6.87 13.79
C LYS A 223 -8.18 -5.61 14.15
N THR A 224 -7.57 -4.97 13.16
CA THR A 224 -6.78 -3.75 13.39
C THR A 224 -7.67 -2.60 13.87
N ALA A 225 -8.86 -2.41 13.31
CA ALA A 225 -9.81 -1.39 13.75
C ALA A 225 -10.28 -1.62 15.17
N GLN A 226 -10.56 -2.87 15.54
CA GLN A 226 -10.92 -3.24 16.91
C GLN A 226 -9.78 -2.97 17.89
N GLU A 227 -8.54 -3.32 17.53
CA GLU A 227 -7.36 -3.12 18.38
C GLU A 227 -7.01 -1.64 18.60
N LEU A 228 -7.12 -0.80 17.55
CA LEU A 228 -6.71 0.60 17.63
C LEU A 228 -7.81 1.53 18.13
N TYR A 229 -9.06 1.28 17.72
CA TYR A 229 -10.16 2.25 17.89
C TYR A 229 -11.37 1.66 18.60
N GLY A 230 -11.40 0.35 18.88
CA GLY A 230 -12.54 -0.33 19.46
C GLY A 230 -13.73 -0.49 18.51
N ILE A 231 -13.51 -0.34 17.20
CA ILE A 231 -14.56 -0.44 16.18
C ILE A 231 -14.70 -1.88 15.73
N GLU A 232 -15.88 -2.47 16.00
CA GLU A 232 -16.22 -3.80 15.51
C GLU A 232 -16.76 -3.72 14.07
N ASN A 233 -16.40 -4.71 13.24
CA ASN A 233 -16.90 -4.83 11.86
C ASN A 233 -16.71 -3.54 11.03
N PHE A 234 -15.57 -2.92 11.15
CA PHE A 234 -15.25 -1.65 10.48
C PHE A 234 -15.52 -1.70 8.96
N THR A 235 -15.29 -2.85 8.32
CA THR A 235 -15.56 -3.04 6.89
C THR A 235 -17.02 -2.83 6.49
N ASP A 236 -17.98 -2.98 7.42
CA ASP A 236 -19.41 -2.72 7.16
C ASP A 236 -19.72 -1.20 7.04
N MET A 237 -18.77 -0.36 7.48
CA MET A 237 -18.87 1.09 7.37
C MET A 237 -18.25 1.61 6.07
N ILE A 238 -17.39 0.82 5.40
CA ILE A 238 -16.70 1.18 4.17
C ILE A 238 -17.61 0.94 2.97
N GLY A 239 -17.77 1.95 2.09
CA GLY A 239 -18.51 1.83 0.84
C GLY A 239 -17.82 0.91 -0.18
N ASP A 240 -18.58 0.45 -1.15
CA ASP A 240 -18.09 -0.28 -2.33
C ASP A 240 -18.97 0.05 -3.56
N GLU A 241 -18.66 -0.54 -4.71
CA GLU A 241 -19.36 -0.29 -5.97
C GLU A 241 -20.84 -0.68 -5.97
N THR A 242 -21.31 -1.43 -4.97
CA THR A 242 -22.73 -1.82 -4.87
C THR A 242 -23.58 -0.76 -4.16
N VAL A 243 -22.95 0.15 -3.42
CA VAL A 243 -23.64 1.16 -2.61
C VAL A 243 -23.26 2.60 -2.98
N ALA A 244 -22.07 2.85 -3.50
CA ALA A 244 -21.63 4.18 -3.86
C ALA A 244 -20.61 4.17 -5.02
N THR A 245 -20.94 4.83 -6.12
CA THR A 245 -20.06 4.99 -7.29
C THR A 245 -19.70 6.46 -7.56
N ASP A 246 -20.25 7.38 -6.77
CA ASP A 246 -20.00 8.81 -6.85
C ASP A 246 -19.83 9.41 -5.44
N PRO A 247 -19.30 10.63 -5.31
CA PRO A 247 -19.04 11.24 -4.01
C PRO A 247 -20.29 11.47 -3.17
N GLU A 248 -21.40 11.88 -3.78
CA GLU A 248 -22.64 12.19 -3.08
C GLU A 248 -23.23 10.93 -2.43
N ALA A 249 -23.35 9.84 -3.18
CA ALA A 249 -23.83 8.55 -2.68
C ALA A 249 -22.88 7.99 -1.60
N LEU A 250 -21.57 8.22 -1.74
CA LEU A 250 -20.59 7.81 -0.74
C LEU A 250 -20.82 8.55 0.59
N VAL A 251 -20.94 9.88 0.58
CA VAL A 251 -21.15 10.68 1.79
C VAL A 251 -22.48 10.33 2.47
N GLU A 252 -23.55 10.05 1.69
CA GLU A 252 -24.83 9.60 2.22
C GLU A 252 -24.68 8.25 2.95
N TYR A 253 -24.05 7.28 2.31
CA TYR A 253 -23.76 5.96 2.90
C TYR A 253 -22.94 6.06 4.18
N LEU A 254 -21.84 6.82 4.16
CA LEU A 254 -20.98 6.99 5.32
C LEU A 254 -21.67 7.70 6.49
N THR A 255 -22.58 8.65 6.17
CA THR A 255 -23.42 9.33 7.17
C THR A 255 -24.39 8.36 7.83
N GLU A 256 -25.06 7.51 7.06
CA GLU A 256 -25.93 6.46 7.58
C GLU A 256 -25.19 5.48 8.49
N LYS A 257 -23.97 5.13 8.11
CA LYS A 257 -23.10 4.21 8.89
C LYS A 257 -22.42 4.87 10.09
N GLY A 258 -22.43 6.19 10.19
CA GLY A 258 -21.70 6.93 11.23
C GLY A 258 -20.17 6.75 11.11
N HIS A 259 -19.66 6.79 9.87
CA HIS A 259 -18.24 6.55 9.58
C HIS A 259 -17.34 7.60 10.25
N PRO A 260 -16.26 7.21 10.95
CA PRO A 260 -15.43 8.13 11.74
C PRO A 260 -14.78 9.24 10.91
N ALA A 261 -14.40 8.98 9.67
CA ALA A 261 -13.74 9.98 8.81
C ALA A 261 -14.48 11.31 8.70
N LEU A 262 -15.82 11.27 8.73
CA LEU A 262 -16.66 12.47 8.63
C LEU A 262 -16.52 13.43 9.83
N ALA A 263 -16.09 12.91 10.98
CA ALA A 263 -15.92 13.68 12.22
C ALA A 263 -14.47 14.06 12.53
N MET A 264 -13.51 13.56 11.73
CA MET A 264 -12.09 13.84 11.91
C MET A 264 -11.73 15.22 11.33
N ASP A 265 -10.61 15.79 11.79
CA ASP A 265 -10.07 17.03 11.22
C ASP A 265 -9.82 16.87 9.71
N PRO A 266 -10.04 17.89 8.88
CA PRO A 266 -9.81 17.83 7.45
C PRO A 266 -8.37 17.43 7.11
N MET A 267 -8.18 16.56 6.12
CA MET A 267 -6.85 16.19 5.61
C MET A 267 -6.25 17.27 4.69
N MET A 268 -7.10 18.12 4.11
CA MET A 268 -6.70 19.22 3.20
C MET A 268 -7.34 20.53 3.63
#